data_d450543b2f1a53edd5b54638dabc9be3
#
_entry.id   d450543b2f1a53edd5b54638dabc9be3
#
_cell.length_a   1.000
_cell.length_b   1.000
_cell.length_c   1.000
_cell.angle_alpha   90.00
_cell.angle_beta   90.00
_cell.angle_gamma   90.00
#
_symmetry.space_group_name_H-M   'P 1'
#
loop_
_entity.id
_entity.type
_entity.pdbx_description
1 polymer ?
#
loop_
_entity_poly.entity_id
_entity_poly.type
_entity_poly.pdbx_seq_one_letter_code
_entity_poly.pdbx_strand_id
1 'polypeptide(L)'
;MTKTTIVALFSLIFMVFHAELITKGAASGLLLWYSSVVPALFPFMVLSAMLSVSGGISRLVRPFAVIFRFSGLSPEGIYVLLTGLFCGCPMGAKTCADFLTEKRISPGEARFLFALCNHPSPMFLTGFVYPMFAACIPLSSFVFAIYMPLLLLAIPAYRIYQNASPRHSDVPFSSCNPKFGDASGSVFSLDTAILDSAEILVKIGGYLIFYSILILVIQNTHGIPDPVRLFFSGVLEITTGIRSVSDSLPYPYSAIAAAAIFSFGGFSAMSQTNAVLRLHRSSAENAAPAAPNVFLQNSLYRTEKTAGLSIRQYLLWKIAHAALTAAIMAGLTGVLRFHIF
;
A
#
# COMPACT_ATOMS: atom_id res chain seq x y z
N MET A 1 -6.59 30.75 17.90
CA MET A 1 -7.00 29.42 17.40
C MET A 1 -6.02 28.94 16.34
N THR A 2 -5.58 27.71 16.41
CA THR A 2 -4.73 27.15 15.36
C THR A 2 -5.54 26.92 14.07
N LYS A 3 -4.88 26.93 12.90
CA LYS A 3 -5.55 26.64 11.61
C LYS A 3 -6.30 25.31 11.67
N THR A 4 -5.74 24.32 12.35
CA THR A 4 -6.36 23.00 12.56
C THR A 4 -7.67 23.08 13.34
N THR A 5 -7.73 23.90 14.38
CA THR A 5 -8.94 24.10 15.21
C THR A 5 -10.08 24.72 14.38
N ILE A 6 -9.77 25.70 13.52
CA ILE A 6 -10.75 26.34 12.65
C ILE A 6 -11.32 25.33 11.64
N VAL A 7 -10.47 24.55 10.99
CA VAL A 7 -10.89 23.52 10.04
C VAL A 7 -11.76 22.46 10.73
N ALA A 8 -11.35 21.99 11.92
CA ALA A 8 -12.13 21.01 12.67
C ALA A 8 -13.51 21.52 13.07
N LEU A 9 -13.60 22.78 13.57
CA LEU A 9 -14.87 23.40 13.94
C LEU A 9 -15.80 23.56 12.73
N PHE A 10 -15.27 24.05 11.61
CA PHE A 10 -16.02 24.17 10.37
C PHE A 10 -16.54 22.81 9.89
N SER A 11 -15.69 21.78 9.93
CA SER A 11 -16.06 20.40 9.54
C SER A 11 -17.18 19.86 10.45
N LEU A 12 -17.11 20.09 11.76
CA LEU A 12 -18.16 19.66 12.70
C LEU A 12 -19.50 20.35 12.39
N ILE A 13 -19.49 21.66 12.19
CA ILE A 13 -20.69 22.42 11.82
C ILE A 13 -21.26 21.87 10.50
N PHE A 14 -20.42 21.69 9.49
CA PHE A 14 -20.82 21.11 8.20
C PHE A 14 -21.47 19.73 8.37
N MET A 15 -20.90 18.86 9.22
CA MET A 15 -21.44 17.52 9.49
C MET A 15 -22.84 17.57 10.10
N VAL A 16 -23.11 18.52 11.00
CA VAL A 16 -24.44 18.69 11.62
C VAL A 16 -25.48 19.08 10.57
N PHE A 17 -25.16 20.04 9.69
CA PHE A 17 -26.09 20.50 8.65
C PHE A 17 -26.30 19.49 7.51
N HIS A 18 -25.36 18.54 7.31
CA HIS A 18 -25.42 17.54 6.25
C HIS A 18 -25.43 16.11 6.83
N ALA A 19 -26.07 15.90 7.98
CA ALA A 19 -26.00 14.65 8.74
C ALA A 19 -26.39 13.41 7.91
N GLU A 20 -27.42 13.51 7.07
CA GLU A 20 -27.85 12.40 6.20
C GLU A 20 -26.76 12.02 5.20
N LEU A 21 -26.15 13.00 4.54
CA LEU A 21 -25.07 12.78 3.57
C LEU A 21 -23.84 12.14 4.24
N ILE A 22 -23.48 12.67 5.42
CA ILE A 22 -22.34 12.17 6.20
C ILE A 22 -22.57 10.73 6.64
N THR A 23 -23.78 10.43 7.15
CA THR A 23 -24.15 9.07 7.59
C THR A 23 -24.12 8.07 6.44
N LYS A 24 -24.64 8.44 5.27
CA LYS A 24 -24.58 7.60 4.05
C LYS A 24 -23.13 7.33 3.63
N GLY A 25 -22.28 8.37 3.63
CA GLY A 25 -20.84 8.22 3.30
C GLY A 25 -20.12 7.33 4.29
N ALA A 26 -20.35 7.52 5.59
CA ALA A 26 -19.78 6.71 6.64
C ALA A 26 -20.22 5.23 6.54
N ALA A 27 -21.50 4.98 6.31
CA ALA A 27 -22.06 3.63 6.14
C ALA A 27 -21.45 2.93 4.92
N SER A 28 -21.28 3.64 3.80
CA SER A 28 -20.62 3.10 2.61
C SER A 28 -19.16 2.68 2.88
N GLY A 29 -18.39 3.53 3.54
CA GLY A 29 -17.00 3.22 3.92
C GLY A 29 -16.91 2.07 4.92
N LEU A 30 -17.81 2.02 5.90
CA LEU A 30 -17.89 0.93 6.87
C LEU A 30 -18.24 -0.41 6.22
N LEU A 31 -19.22 -0.41 5.30
CA LEU A 31 -19.62 -1.61 4.58
C LEU A 31 -18.46 -2.13 3.71
N LEU A 32 -17.75 -1.24 3.02
CA LEU A 32 -16.58 -1.60 2.22
C LEU A 32 -15.48 -2.23 3.09
N TRP A 33 -15.21 -1.62 4.25
CA TRP A 33 -14.24 -2.14 5.20
C TRP A 33 -14.62 -3.54 5.70
N TYR A 34 -15.85 -3.71 6.16
CA TYR A 34 -16.33 -4.96 6.72
C TYR A 34 -16.42 -6.10 5.67
N SER A 35 -16.99 -5.79 4.49
CA SER A 35 -17.29 -6.83 3.48
C SER A 35 -16.10 -7.20 2.59
N SER A 36 -15.13 -6.30 2.43
CA SER A 36 -14.03 -6.52 1.47
C SER A 36 -12.66 -6.52 2.13
N VAL A 37 -12.39 -5.52 3.00
CA VAL A 37 -11.04 -5.33 3.54
C VAL A 37 -10.74 -6.30 4.68
N VAL A 38 -11.65 -6.45 5.64
CA VAL A 38 -11.46 -7.34 6.79
C VAL A 38 -11.28 -8.79 6.36
N PRO A 39 -12.17 -9.39 5.53
CA PRO A 39 -12.02 -10.79 5.13
C PRO A 39 -10.74 -11.06 4.32
N ALA A 40 -10.29 -10.08 3.54
CA ALA A 40 -9.10 -10.23 2.72
C ALA A 40 -7.80 -10.07 3.52
N LEU A 41 -7.72 -9.06 4.39
CA LEU A 41 -6.46 -8.71 5.06
C LEU A 41 -6.27 -9.41 6.41
N PHE A 42 -7.33 -9.57 7.22
CA PHE A 42 -7.19 -10.07 8.60
C PHE A 42 -6.54 -11.45 8.69
N PRO A 43 -7.05 -12.49 7.99
CA PRO A 43 -6.44 -13.82 8.07
C PRO A 43 -4.98 -13.80 7.62
N PHE A 44 -4.71 -13.02 6.57
CA PHE A 44 -3.35 -12.92 6.04
C PHE A 44 -2.41 -12.22 7.01
N MET A 45 -2.84 -11.15 7.68
CA MET A 45 -2.04 -10.43 8.68
C MET A 45 -1.65 -11.34 9.84
N VAL A 46 -2.61 -12.09 10.36
CA VAL A 46 -2.39 -13.04 11.46
C VAL A 46 -1.41 -14.14 11.02
N LEU A 47 -1.64 -14.77 9.86
CA LEU A 47 -0.75 -15.82 9.33
C LEU A 47 0.66 -15.29 9.02
N SER A 48 0.77 -14.06 8.50
CA SER A 48 2.06 -13.40 8.24
C SER A 48 2.84 -13.15 9.53
N ALA A 49 2.15 -12.72 10.60
CA ALA A 49 2.76 -12.56 11.90
C ALA A 49 3.27 -13.91 12.47
N MET A 50 2.47 -14.97 12.37
CA MET A 50 2.87 -16.32 12.75
C MET A 50 4.12 -16.79 11.99
N LEU A 51 4.14 -16.57 10.68
CA LEU A 51 5.24 -16.99 9.80
C LEU A 51 6.53 -16.23 10.12
N SER A 52 6.42 -14.95 10.50
CA SER A 52 7.56 -14.11 10.88
C SER A 52 8.25 -14.61 12.14
N VAL A 53 7.50 -15.09 13.11
CA VAL A 53 8.04 -15.60 14.38
C VAL A 53 8.52 -17.06 14.28
N SER A 54 7.86 -17.89 13.47
CA SER A 54 8.18 -19.33 13.36
C SER A 54 9.44 -19.67 12.53
N GLY A 55 10.14 -18.66 11.97
CA GLY A 55 11.24 -18.90 11.03
C GLY A 55 10.81 -19.48 9.68
N GLY A 56 9.49 -19.50 9.41
CA GLY A 56 8.92 -20.05 8.19
C GLY A 56 9.21 -19.22 6.94
N ILE A 57 9.64 -17.96 7.10
CA ILE A 57 9.96 -17.04 5.99
C ILE A 57 10.98 -17.64 5.03
N SER A 58 12.09 -18.19 5.56
CA SER A 58 13.15 -18.77 4.73
C SER A 58 12.65 -19.96 3.90
N ARG A 59 11.73 -20.75 4.45
CA ARG A 59 11.13 -21.88 3.74
C ARG A 59 10.18 -21.41 2.64
N LEU A 60 9.36 -20.40 2.94
CA LEU A 60 8.42 -19.81 1.97
C LEU A 60 9.15 -19.14 0.80
N VAL A 61 10.23 -18.43 1.08
CA VAL A 61 10.97 -17.66 0.07
C VAL A 61 11.85 -18.54 -0.82
N ARG A 62 12.30 -19.70 -0.32
CA ARG A 62 13.24 -20.58 -1.02
C ARG A 62 12.90 -20.87 -2.49
N PRO A 63 11.66 -21.23 -2.87
CA PRO A 63 11.32 -21.48 -4.29
C PRO A 63 11.42 -20.20 -5.14
N PHE A 64 11.13 -19.03 -4.56
CA PHE A 64 11.20 -17.76 -5.25
C PHE A 64 12.62 -17.19 -5.33
N ALA A 65 13.52 -17.59 -4.44
CA ALA A 65 14.91 -17.14 -4.41
C ALA A 65 15.64 -17.39 -5.73
N VAL A 66 15.30 -18.48 -6.43
CA VAL A 66 15.86 -18.79 -7.75
C VAL A 66 15.46 -17.74 -8.78
N ILE A 67 14.18 -17.33 -8.77
CA ILE A 67 13.63 -16.32 -9.70
C ILE A 67 14.23 -14.94 -9.40
N PHE A 68 14.36 -14.58 -8.11
CA PHE A 68 14.86 -13.28 -7.68
C PHE A 68 16.37 -13.22 -7.46
N ARG A 69 17.11 -14.28 -7.79
CA ARG A 69 18.58 -14.33 -7.63
C ARG A 69 19.29 -13.16 -8.31
N PHE A 70 18.79 -12.73 -9.45
CA PHE A 70 19.37 -11.61 -10.22
C PHE A 70 18.98 -10.24 -9.72
N SER A 71 17.98 -10.12 -8.83
CA SER A 71 17.54 -8.83 -8.29
C SER A 71 18.46 -8.28 -7.19
N GLY A 72 19.37 -9.09 -6.64
CA GLY A 72 20.24 -8.71 -5.52
C GLY A 72 19.50 -8.45 -4.21
N LEU A 73 18.26 -8.96 -4.08
CA LEU A 73 17.46 -8.86 -2.85
C LEU A 73 17.90 -9.91 -1.83
N SER A 74 17.84 -9.54 -0.56
CA SER A 74 17.97 -10.48 0.55
C SER A 74 16.75 -11.41 0.62
N PRO A 75 16.83 -12.58 1.29
CA PRO A 75 15.66 -13.43 1.51
C PRO A 75 14.51 -12.70 2.19
N GLU A 76 14.82 -11.83 3.14
CA GLU A 76 13.89 -10.95 3.83
C GLU A 76 13.27 -9.92 2.87
N GLY A 77 14.06 -9.35 1.96
CA GLY A 77 13.58 -8.46 0.90
C GLY A 77 12.64 -9.15 -0.07
N ILE A 78 12.92 -10.40 -0.45
CA ILE A 78 12.01 -11.22 -1.27
C ILE A 78 10.70 -11.47 -0.52
N TYR A 79 10.74 -11.74 0.79
CA TYR A 79 9.52 -11.89 1.59
C TYR A 79 8.69 -10.59 1.62
N VAL A 80 9.31 -9.43 1.81
CA VAL A 80 8.63 -8.12 1.75
C VAL A 80 7.96 -7.92 0.41
N LEU A 81 8.66 -8.25 -0.69
CA LEU A 81 8.13 -8.13 -2.05
C LEU A 81 6.91 -9.04 -2.25
N LEU A 82 6.99 -10.30 -1.82
CA LEU A 82 5.89 -11.27 -1.93
C LEU A 82 4.70 -10.84 -1.05
N THR A 83 4.96 -10.40 0.18
CA THR A 83 3.91 -9.88 1.07
C THR A 83 3.20 -8.69 0.42
N GLY A 84 3.95 -7.73 -0.12
CA GLY A 84 3.37 -6.58 -0.80
C GLY A 84 2.61 -6.96 -2.06
N LEU A 85 3.08 -7.95 -2.81
CA LEU A 85 2.42 -8.41 -4.02
C LEU A 85 1.10 -9.13 -3.70
N PHE A 86 1.09 -10.05 -2.74
CA PHE A 86 -0.10 -10.88 -2.47
C PHE A 86 -1.13 -10.21 -1.57
N CYS A 87 -0.67 -9.49 -0.53
CA CYS A 87 -1.56 -8.84 0.44
C CYS A 87 -1.89 -7.42 0.06
N GLY A 88 -0.98 -6.79 -0.68
CA GLY A 88 -1.15 -5.43 -1.12
C GLY A 88 -0.88 -4.38 -0.04
N CYS A 89 -1.40 -3.18 -0.31
CA CYS A 89 -1.36 -2.04 0.59
C CYS A 89 -2.33 -2.24 1.79
N PRO A 90 -1.93 -1.90 3.04
CA PRO A 90 -0.63 -1.33 3.44
C PRO A 90 0.41 -2.37 3.90
N MET A 91 0.15 -3.68 3.73
CA MET A 91 0.97 -4.75 4.29
C MET A 91 2.41 -4.77 3.76
N GLY A 92 2.60 -4.49 2.46
CA GLY A 92 3.94 -4.35 1.89
C GLY A 92 4.77 -3.28 2.61
N ALA A 93 4.17 -2.12 2.86
CA ALA A 93 4.81 -1.03 3.60
C ALA A 93 5.08 -1.39 5.06
N LYS A 94 4.14 -2.08 5.73
CA LYS A 94 4.30 -2.54 7.11
C LYS A 94 5.49 -3.47 7.23
N THR A 95 5.51 -4.56 6.48
CA THR A 95 6.59 -5.56 6.53
C THR A 95 7.94 -4.95 6.17
N CYS A 96 7.96 -4.01 5.21
CA CYS A 96 9.17 -3.26 4.86
C CYS A 96 9.68 -2.40 6.04
N ALA A 97 8.79 -1.72 6.76
CA ALA A 97 9.14 -0.90 7.91
C ALA A 97 9.57 -1.75 9.12
N ASP A 98 8.90 -2.87 9.38
CA ASP A 98 9.27 -3.84 10.43
C ASP A 98 10.70 -4.32 10.20
N PHE A 99 11.01 -4.85 9.02
CA PHE A 99 12.32 -5.42 8.71
C PHE A 99 13.44 -4.38 8.64
N LEU A 100 13.12 -3.15 8.24
CA LEU A 100 14.06 -2.05 8.32
C LEU A 100 14.39 -1.69 9.78
N THR A 101 13.37 -1.63 10.63
CA THR A 101 13.54 -1.32 12.07
C THR A 101 14.31 -2.42 12.80
N GLU A 102 14.05 -3.67 12.45
CA GLU A 102 14.75 -4.85 12.96
C GLU A 102 16.16 -5.03 12.34
N LYS A 103 16.58 -4.13 11.43
CA LYS A 103 17.86 -4.21 10.70
C LYS A 103 18.04 -5.50 9.88
N ARG A 104 16.96 -6.12 9.45
CA ARG A 104 16.97 -7.33 8.62
C ARG A 104 17.16 -7.03 7.14
N ILE A 105 16.80 -5.83 6.70
CA ILE A 105 17.06 -5.32 5.35
C ILE A 105 17.82 -3.99 5.44
N SER A 106 18.60 -3.70 4.40
CA SER A 106 19.34 -2.45 4.32
C SER A 106 18.42 -1.26 4.01
N PRO A 107 18.79 -0.01 4.38
CA PRO A 107 18.00 1.17 4.02
C PRO A 107 17.81 1.36 2.50
N GLY A 108 18.80 0.99 1.70
CA GLY A 108 18.68 1.02 0.23
C GLY A 108 17.67 0.01 -0.29
N GLU A 109 17.74 -1.21 0.19
CA GLU A 109 16.79 -2.27 -0.13
C GLU A 109 15.37 -1.93 0.31
N ALA A 110 15.21 -1.37 1.52
CA ALA A 110 13.93 -0.93 2.03
C ALA A 110 13.29 0.16 1.15
N ARG A 111 14.06 1.14 0.67
CA ARG A 111 13.57 2.18 -0.26
C ARG A 111 13.15 1.61 -1.60
N PHE A 112 13.95 0.69 -2.14
CA PHE A 112 13.65 -0.02 -3.37
C PHE A 112 12.34 -0.81 -3.26
N LEU A 113 12.21 -1.61 -2.21
CA LEU A 113 11.03 -2.41 -1.94
C LEU A 113 9.80 -1.53 -1.72
N PHE A 114 9.93 -0.46 -0.94
CA PHE A 114 8.83 0.46 -0.68
C PHE A 114 8.30 1.15 -1.94
N ALA A 115 9.15 1.39 -2.93
CA ALA A 115 8.72 1.92 -4.22
C ALA A 115 7.87 0.93 -5.03
N LEU A 116 8.09 -0.39 -4.86
CA LEU A 116 7.53 -1.43 -5.72
C LEU A 116 6.50 -2.36 -5.06
N CYS A 117 6.55 -2.57 -3.74
CA CYS A 117 5.78 -3.64 -3.09
C CYS A 117 4.44 -3.21 -2.50
N ASN A 118 4.04 -1.94 -2.64
CA ASN A 118 2.85 -1.45 -1.95
C ASN A 118 1.75 -1.02 -2.95
N HIS A 119 1.06 -2.01 -3.51
CA HIS A 119 -0.07 -1.81 -4.43
C HIS A 119 -1.27 -2.66 -4.00
N PRO A 120 -2.46 -2.43 -4.61
CA PRO A 120 -3.62 -3.28 -4.35
C PRO A 120 -3.33 -4.74 -4.71
N SER A 121 -3.93 -5.66 -3.97
CA SER A 121 -3.66 -7.09 -4.12
C SER A 121 -4.24 -7.67 -5.43
N PRO A 122 -3.66 -8.78 -5.95
CA PRO A 122 -4.25 -9.51 -7.07
C PRO A 122 -5.67 -9.98 -6.78
N MET A 123 -5.99 -10.30 -5.51
CA MET A 123 -7.33 -10.69 -5.10
C MET A 123 -8.34 -9.54 -5.26
N PHE A 124 -7.94 -8.31 -4.97
CA PHE A 124 -8.76 -7.14 -5.23
C PHE A 124 -8.94 -6.90 -6.74
N LEU A 125 -7.89 -7.12 -7.53
CA LEU A 125 -8.00 -7.06 -9.00
C LEU A 125 -9.01 -8.07 -9.54
N THR A 126 -8.88 -9.34 -9.17
CA THR A 126 -9.72 -10.43 -9.73
C THR A 126 -11.12 -10.47 -9.15
N GLY A 127 -11.29 -10.12 -7.87
CA GLY A 127 -12.57 -10.20 -7.18
C GLY A 127 -13.45 -8.95 -7.30
N PHE A 128 -12.83 -7.78 -7.47
CA PHE A 128 -13.56 -6.52 -7.51
C PHE A 128 -13.46 -5.79 -8.85
N VAL A 129 -12.24 -5.59 -9.37
CA VAL A 129 -12.05 -4.75 -10.57
C VAL A 129 -12.40 -5.48 -11.85
N TYR A 130 -11.80 -6.65 -12.07
CA TYR A 130 -11.94 -7.39 -13.32
C TYR A 130 -13.39 -7.78 -13.64
N PRO A 131 -14.28 -8.19 -12.72
CA PRO A 131 -15.65 -8.50 -13.03
C PRO A 131 -16.41 -7.39 -13.75
N MET A 132 -16.07 -6.13 -13.53
CA MET A 132 -16.68 -4.97 -14.21
C MET A 132 -16.30 -4.88 -15.70
N PHE A 133 -15.21 -5.52 -16.11
CA PHE A 133 -14.63 -5.42 -17.45
C PHE A 133 -14.50 -6.77 -18.17
N ALA A 134 -14.93 -7.86 -17.54
CA ALA A 134 -14.74 -9.22 -18.04
C ALA A 134 -15.36 -9.46 -19.43
N ALA A 135 -16.46 -8.75 -19.76
CA ALA A 135 -17.09 -8.81 -21.06
C ALA A 135 -16.33 -8.05 -22.18
N CYS A 136 -15.41 -7.16 -21.80
CA CYS A 136 -14.77 -6.24 -22.76
C CYS A 136 -13.31 -6.55 -23.01
N ILE A 137 -12.60 -7.14 -22.04
CA ILE A 137 -11.14 -7.33 -22.10
C ILE A 137 -10.72 -8.54 -21.24
N PRO A 138 -9.76 -9.38 -21.69
CA PRO A 138 -9.29 -10.53 -20.92
C PRO A 138 -8.49 -10.09 -19.68
N LEU A 139 -8.55 -10.92 -18.62
CA LEU A 139 -7.81 -10.69 -17.36
C LEU A 139 -6.30 -10.51 -17.60
N SER A 140 -5.75 -11.25 -18.55
CA SER A 140 -4.32 -11.16 -18.90
C SER A 140 -3.90 -9.75 -19.30
N SER A 141 -4.75 -8.99 -19.97
CA SER A 141 -4.48 -7.61 -20.35
C SER A 141 -4.41 -6.69 -19.13
N PHE A 142 -5.32 -6.85 -18.17
CA PHE A 142 -5.24 -6.13 -16.89
C PHE A 142 -3.97 -6.48 -16.11
N VAL A 143 -3.67 -7.78 -15.97
CA VAL A 143 -2.48 -8.26 -15.29
C VAL A 143 -1.23 -7.68 -15.96
N PHE A 144 -1.13 -7.77 -17.28
CA PHE A 144 0.00 -7.23 -18.01
C PHE A 144 0.12 -5.70 -17.85
N ALA A 145 -0.98 -4.96 -18.03
CA ALA A 145 -0.98 -3.50 -17.91
C ALA A 145 -0.57 -2.98 -16.53
N ILE A 146 -0.91 -3.72 -15.46
CA ILE A 146 -0.64 -3.31 -14.08
C ILE A 146 0.76 -3.75 -13.63
N TYR A 147 1.17 -4.99 -13.93
CA TYR A 147 2.41 -5.55 -13.37
C TYR A 147 3.64 -5.31 -14.25
N MET A 148 3.46 -5.15 -15.58
CA MET A 148 4.60 -4.83 -16.46
C MET A 148 5.25 -3.48 -16.12
N PRO A 149 4.51 -2.40 -15.82
CA PRO A 149 5.11 -1.15 -15.35
C PRO A 149 5.97 -1.30 -14.09
N LEU A 150 5.61 -2.21 -13.17
CA LEU A 150 6.43 -2.44 -11.97
C LEU A 150 7.81 -3.00 -12.32
N LEU A 151 7.87 -3.93 -13.29
CA LEU A 151 9.14 -4.45 -13.78
C LEU A 151 9.98 -3.35 -14.46
N LEU A 152 9.33 -2.49 -15.25
CA LEU A 152 10.00 -1.35 -15.88
C LEU A 152 10.51 -0.33 -14.85
N LEU A 153 9.72 -0.04 -13.81
CA LEU A 153 10.09 0.88 -12.73
C LEU A 153 11.13 0.26 -11.77
N ALA A 154 11.23 -1.07 -11.70
CA ALA A 154 12.26 -1.72 -10.89
C ALA A 154 13.68 -1.34 -11.34
N ILE A 155 13.90 -1.13 -12.64
CA ILE A 155 15.22 -0.76 -13.18
C ILE A 155 15.72 0.58 -12.64
N PRO A 156 14.99 1.72 -12.82
CA PRO A 156 15.42 2.98 -12.27
C PRO A 156 15.41 2.99 -10.73
N ALA A 157 14.44 2.34 -10.07
CA ALA A 157 14.41 2.23 -8.62
C ALA A 157 15.65 1.50 -8.08
N TYR A 158 16.08 0.42 -8.73
CA TYR A 158 17.29 -0.30 -8.38
C TYR A 158 18.53 0.60 -8.48
N ARG A 159 18.68 1.32 -9.60
CA ARG A 159 19.80 2.25 -9.82
C ARG A 159 19.87 3.37 -8.79
N ILE A 160 18.71 3.92 -8.42
CA ILE A 160 18.60 5.04 -7.48
C ILE A 160 18.92 4.59 -6.04
N TYR A 161 18.42 3.43 -5.62
CA TYR A 161 18.42 3.06 -4.21
C TYR A 161 19.47 2.01 -3.83
N GLN A 162 19.76 1.04 -4.70
CA GLN A 162 20.68 -0.05 -4.37
C GLN A 162 22.14 0.30 -4.66
N ASN A 163 22.44 1.11 -5.67
CA ASN A 163 23.81 1.54 -5.93
C ASN A 163 24.37 2.49 -4.86
N ALA A 164 23.51 3.05 -4.02
CA ALA A 164 23.90 3.94 -2.92
C ALA A 164 24.18 3.22 -1.58
N SER A 165 24.00 1.90 -1.50
CA SER A 165 24.20 1.12 -0.28
C SER A 165 25.16 -0.05 -0.51
N PRO A 166 26.10 -0.34 0.43
CA PRO A 166 26.96 -1.52 0.31
C PRO A 166 26.10 -2.78 0.22
N ARG A 167 26.43 -3.64 -0.75
CA ARG A 167 25.76 -4.93 -0.94
C ARG A 167 25.92 -5.80 0.30
N HIS A 168 24.83 -6.22 0.90
CA HIS A 168 24.81 -7.31 1.89
C HIS A 168 24.96 -8.69 1.22
N SER A 169 25.47 -8.73 -0.01
CA SER A 169 25.55 -9.92 -0.86
C SER A 169 26.57 -10.98 -0.42
N ASP A 170 27.32 -10.77 0.66
CA ASP A 170 28.35 -11.71 1.10
C ASP A 170 27.89 -12.66 2.21
N VAL A 171 26.60 -12.64 2.60
CA VAL A 171 26.06 -13.65 3.51
C VAL A 171 25.48 -14.78 2.69
N PRO A 172 26.09 -15.97 2.66
CA PRO A 172 25.57 -17.10 1.91
C PRO A 172 24.15 -17.42 2.41
N PHE A 173 23.22 -17.70 1.48
CA PHE A 173 21.83 -18.09 1.77
C PHE A 173 21.74 -19.24 2.81
N SER A 174 22.79 -20.06 2.92
CA SER A 174 22.91 -21.15 3.91
C SER A 174 23.29 -20.71 5.32
N SER A 175 23.82 -19.50 5.50
CA SER A 175 24.18 -18.99 6.84
C SER A 175 23.12 -18.06 7.46
N CYS A 176 22.04 -17.76 6.74
CA CYS A 176 20.84 -17.21 7.31
C CYS A 176 20.06 -18.29 8.09
N ASN A 177 20.66 -18.81 9.16
CA ASN A 177 19.89 -19.13 10.33
C ASN A 177 19.41 -17.76 10.83
N PRO A 178 18.16 -17.36 10.66
CA PRO A 178 17.68 -16.21 11.37
C PRO A 178 17.91 -16.59 12.83
N LYS A 179 18.84 -15.94 13.50
CA LYS A 179 18.75 -15.76 14.93
C LYS A 179 17.49 -14.93 15.09
N PHE A 180 16.34 -15.59 14.94
CA PHE A 180 15.07 -15.13 15.46
C PHE A 180 15.36 -14.93 16.94
N GLY A 181 15.50 -13.66 17.29
CA GLY A 181 15.83 -13.12 18.57
C GLY A 181 15.95 -14.13 19.68
N ASP A 182 17.08 -14.14 20.30
CA ASP A 182 17.13 -14.11 21.74
C ASP A 182 16.38 -12.84 22.27
N ALA A 183 15.20 -12.54 21.73
CA ALA A 183 14.13 -11.85 22.42
C ALA A 183 13.66 -12.86 23.43
N SER A 184 14.42 -12.93 24.52
CA SER A 184 14.16 -13.63 25.75
C SER A 184 12.66 -13.88 25.94
N GLY A 185 12.20 -15.09 25.62
CA GLY A 185 11.01 -15.67 26.24
C GLY A 185 9.65 -15.14 25.82
N SER A 186 9.46 -14.34 24.78
CA SER A 186 8.12 -14.02 24.28
C SER A 186 7.59 -15.20 23.48
N VAL A 187 6.87 -16.07 24.18
CA VAL A 187 6.05 -17.10 23.54
C VAL A 187 5.15 -16.41 22.53
N PHE A 188 5.26 -16.79 21.26
CA PHE A 188 4.33 -16.31 20.23
C PHE A 188 2.90 -16.58 20.74
N SER A 189 2.13 -15.52 20.92
CA SER A 189 0.72 -15.61 21.24
C SER A 189 -0.10 -15.29 20.01
N LEU A 190 -1.00 -16.19 19.63
CA LEU A 190 -1.99 -15.95 18.60
C LEU A 190 -2.83 -14.71 18.94
N ASP A 191 -3.12 -14.52 20.23
CA ASP A 191 -3.89 -13.36 20.71
C ASP A 191 -3.17 -12.06 20.40
N THR A 192 -1.85 -11.97 20.59
CA THR A 192 -1.07 -10.78 20.25
C THR A 192 -1.11 -10.53 18.75
N ALA A 193 -0.97 -11.55 17.91
CA ALA A 193 -1.05 -11.39 16.46
C ALA A 193 -2.44 -10.92 15.99
N ILE A 194 -3.50 -11.40 16.65
CA ILE A 194 -4.89 -10.97 16.40
C ILE A 194 -5.07 -9.51 16.81
N LEU A 195 -4.63 -9.11 17.98
CA LEU A 195 -4.78 -7.75 18.49
C LEU A 195 -4.01 -6.73 17.63
N ASP A 196 -2.77 -7.02 17.29
CA ASP A 196 -1.94 -6.16 16.44
C ASP A 196 -2.56 -6.01 15.03
N SER A 197 -3.10 -7.10 14.49
CA SER A 197 -3.79 -7.09 13.21
C SER A 197 -5.09 -6.28 13.28
N ALA A 198 -5.87 -6.43 14.35
CA ALA A 198 -7.11 -5.70 14.56
C ALA A 198 -6.86 -4.19 14.70
N GLU A 199 -5.82 -3.76 15.43
CA GLU A 199 -5.46 -2.34 15.54
C GLU A 199 -5.22 -1.69 14.18
N ILE A 200 -4.49 -2.37 13.30
CA ILE A 200 -4.21 -1.88 11.95
C ILE A 200 -5.50 -1.83 11.14
N LEU A 201 -6.34 -2.87 11.19
CA LEU A 201 -7.61 -2.92 10.47
C LEU A 201 -8.57 -1.81 10.89
N VAL A 202 -8.67 -1.50 12.17
CA VAL A 202 -9.49 -0.38 12.66
C VAL A 202 -8.99 0.95 12.10
N LYS A 203 -7.69 1.18 12.05
CA LYS A 203 -7.10 2.38 11.41
C LYS A 203 -7.43 2.47 9.92
N ILE A 204 -7.33 1.35 9.20
CA ILE A 204 -7.73 1.27 7.78
C ILE A 204 -9.21 1.62 7.62
N GLY A 205 -10.09 1.05 8.48
CA GLY A 205 -11.53 1.34 8.49
C GLY A 205 -11.83 2.82 8.69
N GLY A 206 -11.15 3.46 9.64
CA GLY A 206 -11.27 4.89 9.87
C GLY A 206 -10.93 5.74 8.64
N TYR A 207 -9.86 5.41 7.92
CA TYR A 207 -9.52 6.09 6.66
C TYR A 207 -10.57 5.85 5.58
N LEU A 208 -11.05 4.62 5.41
CA LEU A 208 -12.08 4.30 4.42
C LEU A 208 -13.36 5.09 4.67
N ILE A 209 -13.84 5.12 5.92
CA ILE A 209 -15.00 5.91 6.31
C ILE A 209 -14.79 7.39 5.96
N PHE A 210 -13.66 7.96 6.37
CA PHE A 210 -13.35 9.37 6.13
C PHE A 210 -13.31 9.72 4.65
N TYR A 211 -12.61 8.93 3.83
CA TYR A 211 -12.51 9.18 2.39
C TYR A 211 -13.84 8.93 1.66
N SER A 212 -14.65 7.97 2.10
CA SER A 212 -16.00 7.73 1.55
C SER A 212 -16.93 8.92 1.81
N ILE A 213 -16.85 9.53 2.99
CA ILE A 213 -17.58 10.77 3.28
C ILE A 213 -17.14 11.90 2.34
N LEU A 214 -15.83 12.11 2.18
CA LEU A 214 -15.30 13.16 1.29
C LEU A 214 -15.78 12.99 -0.15
N ILE A 215 -15.74 11.77 -0.67
CA ILE A 215 -16.20 11.48 -2.02
C ILE A 215 -17.68 11.78 -2.16
N LEU A 216 -18.51 11.33 -1.21
CA LEU A 216 -19.94 11.55 -1.28
C LEU A 216 -20.28 13.06 -1.20
N VAL A 217 -19.54 13.83 -0.41
CA VAL A 217 -19.66 15.30 -0.38
C VAL A 217 -19.33 15.91 -1.75
N ILE A 218 -18.24 15.51 -2.38
CA ILE A 218 -17.85 16.00 -3.70
C ILE A 218 -18.89 15.64 -4.76
N GLN A 219 -19.41 14.40 -4.72
CA GLN A 219 -20.41 13.92 -5.66
C GLN A 219 -21.74 14.68 -5.55
N ASN A 220 -22.11 15.14 -4.35
CA ASN A 220 -23.35 15.87 -4.10
C ASN A 220 -23.21 17.40 -4.12
N THR A 221 -22.00 17.93 -4.32
CA THR A 221 -21.77 19.38 -4.41
C THR A 221 -22.20 19.89 -5.79
N HIS A 222 -23.13 20.86 -5.81
CA HIS A 222 -23.55 21.53 -7.04
C HIS A 222 -22.40 22.35 -7.66
N GLY A 223 -22.38 22.42 -8.99
CA GLY A 223 -21.40 23.24 -9.71
C GLY A 223 -20.04 22.57 -10.00
N ILE A 224 -19.78 21.35 -9.51
CA ILE A 224 -18.61 20.59 -9.88
C ILE A 224 -18.91 19.80 -11.19
N PRO A 225 -18.15 19.98 -12.29
CA PRO A 225 -18.33 19.21 -13.50
C PRO A 225 -18.08 17.70 -13.29
N ASP A 226 -18.82 16.84 -13.98
CA ASP A 226 -18.70 15.38 -13.83
C ASP A 226 -17.28 14.83 -14.05
N PRO A 227 -16.48 15.30 -15.04
CA PRO A 227 -15.09 14.83 -15.17
C PRO A 227 -14.24 15.12 -13.94
N VAL A 228 -14.50 16.25 -13.26
CA VAL A 228 -13.79 16.64 -12.04
C VAL A 228 -14.20 15.76 -10.87
N ARG A 229 -15.50 15.44 -10.75
CA ARG A 229 -15.99 14.48 -9.73
C ARG A 229 -15.38 13.10 -9.91
N LEU A 230 -15.33 12.60 -11.16
CA LEU A 230 -14.72 11.32 -11.48
C LEU A 230 -13.23 11.30 -11.14
N PHE A 231 -12.50 12.36 -11.50
CA PHE A 231 -11.09 12.49 -11.16
C PHE A 231 -10.85 12.45 -9.65
N PHE A 232 -11.57 13.27 -8.88
CA PHE A 232 -11.42 13.27 -7.43
C PHE A 232 -11.84 11.94 -6.79
N SER A 233 -12.89 11.29 -7.26
CA SER A 233 -13.29 9.96 -6.76
C SER A 233 -12.16 8.95 -6.94
N GLY A 234 -11.53 8.89 -8.12
CA GLY A 234 -10.42 7.99 -8.41
C GLY A 234 -9.13 8.30 -7.64
N VAL A 235 -8.86 9.59 -7.43
CA VAL A 235 -7.65 10.02 -6.70
C VAL A 235 -7.81 9.84 -5.20
N LEU A 236 -9.00 10.01 -4.64
CA LEU A 236 -9.25 9.89 -3.21
C LEU A 236 -9.32 8.44 -2.76
N GLU A 237 -10.11 7.59 -3.42
CA GLU A 237 -10.33 6.22 -2.98
C GLU A 237 -10.52 5.30 -4.19
N ILE A 238 -9.79 4.19 -4.18
CA ILE A 238 -9.66 3.26 -5.30
C ILE A 238 -11.00 2.58 -5.67
N THR A 239 -11.77 2.11 -4.70
CA THR A 239 -12.97 1.28 -4.92
C THR A 239 -14.09 2.10 -5.54
N THR A 240 -14.41 3.22 -4.91
CA THR A 240 -15.43 4.17 -5.39
C THR A 240 -15.00 4.80 -6.70
N GLY A 241 -13.71 5.11 -6.84
CA GLY A 241 -13.14 5.65 -8.09
C GLY A 241 -13.28 4.70 -9.26
N ILE A 242 -12.91 3.43 -9.11
CA ILE A 242 -13.02 2.42 -10.17
C ILE A 242 -14.48 2.19 -10.55
N ARG A 243 -15.37 2.09 -9.56
CA ARG A 243 -16.81 1.96 -9.83
C ARG A 243 -17.36 3.17 -10.59
N SER A 244 -17.03 4.39 -10.14
CA SER A 244 -17.50 5.61 -10.80
C SER A 244 -17.05 5.70 -12.27
N VAL A 245 -15.80 5.35 -12.59
CA VAL A 245 -15.33 5.38 -13.98
C VAL A 245 -15.93 4.24 -14.81
N SER A 246 -16.17 3.07 -14.21
CA SER A 246 -16.83 1.95 -14.87
C SER A 246 -18.27 2.28 -15.27
N ASP A 247 -19.00 2.98 -14.40
CA ASP A 247 -20.41 3.32 -14.61
C ASP A 247 -20.59 4.55 -15.53
N SER A 248 -19.60 5.47 -15.58
CA SER A 248 -19.73 6.75 -16.25
C SER A 248 -19.00 6.84 -17.59
N LEU A 249 -17.95 6.06 -17.81
CA LEU A 249 -17.12 6.14 -19.01
C LEU A 249 -17.35 4.94 -19.94
N PRO A 250 -17.45 5.17 -21.27
CA PRO A 250 -17.51 4.08 -22.23
C PRO A 250 -16.17 3.34 -22.31
N TYR A 251 -16.22 2.05 -22.70
CA TYR A 251 -15.02 1.31 -23.09
C TYR A 251 -14.41 1.94 -24.37
N PRO A 252 -13.08 2.10 -24.49
CA PRO A 252 -12.01 1.58 -23.62
C PRO A 252 -11.59 2.56 -22.49
N TYR A 253 -12.13 3.76 -22.44
CA TYR A 253 -11.69 4.79 -21.48
C TYR A 253 -11.92 4.37 -20.02
N SER A 254 -13.02 3.67 -19.74
CA SER A 254 -13.31 3.12 -18.42
C SER A 254 -12.26 2.12 -17.96
N ALA A 255 -11.81 1.21 -18.83
CA ALA A 255 -10.77 0.22 -18.52
C ALA A 255 -9.40 0.88 -18.30
N ILE A 256 -9.03 1.88 -19.10
CA ILE A 256 -7.79 2.64 -18.95
C ILE A 256 -7.78 3.40 -17.62
N ALA A 257 -8.88 4.11 -17.32
CA ALA A 257 -9.01 4.85 -16.08
C ALA A 257 -8.99 3.93 -14.85
N ALA A 258 -9.72 2.81 -14.90
CA ALA A 258 -9.74 1.83 -13.82
C ALA A 258 -8.36 1.23 -13.54
N ALA A 259 -7.61 0.86 -14.57
CA ALA A 259 -6.25 0.33 -14.43
C ALA A 259 -5.29 1.40 -13.86
N ALA A 260 -5.40 2.65 -14.28
CA ALA A 260 -4.62 3.77 -13.75
C ALA A 260 -4.94 4.03 -12.26
N ILE A 261 -6.23 4.08 -11.89
CA ILE A 261 -6.69 4.27 -10.50
C ILE A 261 -6.20 3.09 -9.63
N PHE A 262 -6.30 1.86 -10.12
CA PHE A 262 -5.78 0.67 -9.44
C PHE A 262 -4.29 0.82 -9.14
N SER A 263 -3.49 1.19 -10.14
CA SER A 263 -2.04 1.34 -10.00
C SER A 263 -1.65 2.52 -9.11
N PHE A 264 -2.41 3.60 -9.12
CA PHE A 264 -2.24 4.74 -8.21
C PHE A 264 -2.57 4.37 -6.76
N GLY A 265 -3.68 3.65 -6.52
CA GLY A 265 -4.13 3.17 -5.22
C GLY A 265 -4.92 4.18 -4.37
N GLY A 266 -4.99 5.45 -4.77
CA GLY A 266 -5.72 6.51 -4.08
C GLY A 266 -5.02 7.10 -2.83
N PHE A 267 -5.47 8.28 -2.41
CA PHE A 267 -4.97 8.93 -1.19
C PHE A 267 -5.38 8.18 0.08
N SER A 268 -6.48 7.43 0.06
CA SER A 268 -6.88 6.55 1.17
C SER A 268 -5.78 5.54 1.47
N ALA A 269 -5.29 4.81 0.48
CA ALA A 269 -4.20 3.85 0.63
C ALA A 269 -2.87 4.51 1.05
N MET A 270 -2.58 5.73 0.55
CA MET A 270 -1.41 6.50 0.98
C MET A 270 -1.49 6.92 2.45
N SER A 271 -2.67 7.31 2.91
CA SER A 271 -2.91 7.67 4.31
C SER A 271 -2.76 6.46 5.23
N GLN A 272 -3.27 5.29 4.82
CA GLN A 272 -3.08 4.01 5.51
C GLN A 272 -1.60 3.65 5.60
N THR A 273 -0.87 3.74 4.48
CA THR A 273 0.58 3.52 4.43
C THR A 273 1.33 4.46 5.38
N ASN A 274 1.00 5.76 5.35
CA ASN A 274 1.63 6.74 6.23
C ASN A 274 1.32 6.49 7.72
N ALA A 275 0.10 6.04 8.05
CA ALA A 275 -0.27 5.68 9.41
C ALA A 275 0.56 4.51 9.95
N VAL A 276 0.76 3.48 9.13
CA VAL A 276 1.62 2.33 9.48
C VAL A 276 3.06 2.78 9.70
N LEU A 277 3.63 3.61 8.83
CA LEU A 277 4.98 4.13 9.00
C LEU A 277 5.14 4.99 10.27
N ARG A 278 4.09 5.74 10.66
CA ARG A 278 4.10 6.56 11.89
C ARG A 278 4.07 5.70 13.16
N LEU A 279 3.33 4.59 13.15
CA LEU A 279 3.30 3.66 14.28
C LEU A 279 4.70 3.13 14.62
N HIS A 280 5.47 2.74 13.60
CA HIS A 280 6.84 2.29 13.77
C HIS A 280 7.77 3.38 14.34
N ARG A 281 7.51 4.64 14.01
CA ARG A 281 8.26 5.78 14.57
C ARG A 281 7.98 5.94 16.07
N SER A 282 6.72 5.92 16.48
CA SER A 282 6.33 6.11 17.89
C SER A 282 6.78 4.96 18.77
N SER A 283 6.67 3.71 18.31
CA SER A 283 7.15 2.54 19.05
C SER A 283 8.68 2.55 19.24
N ALA A 284 9.42 3.03 18.25
CA ALA A 284 10.86 3.16 18.33
C ALA A 284 11.32 4.32 19.27
N GLU A 285 10.53 5.41 19.35
CA GLU A 285 10.78 6.52 20.28
C GLU A 285 10.53 6.11 21.74
N ASN A 286 9.50 5.30 21.99
CA ASN A 286 9.16 4.82 23.33
C ASN A 286 10.10 3.71 23.86
N ALA A 287 10.78 2.99 22.96
CA ALA A 287 11.76 1.95 23.31
C ALA A 287 13.19 2.47 23.55
N ALA A 288 13.46 3.75 23.35
CA ALA A 288 14.79 4.34 23.59
C ALA A 288 14.98 4.63 25.09
N PRO A 289 16.07 4.17 25.73
CA PRO A 289 16.36 4.52 27.11
C PRO A 289 16.58 6.02 27.23
N ALA A 290 16.04 6.63 28.30
CA ALA A 290 16.19 8.05 28.61
C ALA A 290 17.69 8.37 28.87
N ALA A 291 18.38 8.88 27.87
CA ALA A 291 19.77 9.32 27.96
C ALA A 291 19.83 10.84 28.21
N PRO A 292 20.78 11.33 29.04
CA PRO A 292 20.76 12.71 29.53
C PRO A 292 21.15 13.82 28.54
N ASN A 293 21.42 13.52 27.26
CA ASN A 293 21.73 14.53 26.23
C ASN A 293 20.81 14.44 25.02
N VAL A 294 19.55 14.84 25.25
CA VAL A 294 18.39 14.60 24.40
C VAL A 294 18.40 15.35 23.06
N PHE A 295 19.08 16.49 22.92
CA PHE A 295 18.87 17.36 21.75
C PHE A 295 19.70 16.99 20.50
N LEU A 296 20.94 16.58 20.67
CA LEU A 296 21.82 16.19 19.54
C LEU A 296 21.61 14.72 19.11
N GLN A 297 21.35 13.85 20.09
CA GLN A 297 21.08 12.43 19.82
C GLN A 297 19.71 12.21 19.15
N ASN A 298 18.69 12.99 19.51
CA ASN A 298 17.36 12.93 18.87
C ASN A 298 17.38 13.36 17.40
N SER A 299 18.23 14.30 16.99
CA SER A 299 18.34 14.69 15.58
C SER A 299 19.04 13.62 14.74
N LEU A 300 20.12 13.02 15.23
CA LEU A 300 20.85 11.95 14.55
C LEU A 300 20.07 10.62 14.57
N TYR A 301 19.47 10.27 15.72
CA TYR A 301 18.66 9.06 15.88
C TYR A 301 17.33 9.12 15.08
N ARG A 302 16.74 10.33 14.98
CA ARG A 302 15.57 10.61 14.15
C ARG A 302 15.88 10.50 12.66
N THR A 303 17.12 10.82 12.26
CA THR A 303 17.58 10.73 10.87
C THR A 303 17.94 9.29 10.49
N GLU A 304 18.49 8.47 11.40
CA GLU A 304 18.95 7.10 11.10
C GLU A 304 17.83 6.05 11.05
N LYS A 305 16.88 6.04 12.01
CA LYS A 305 15.88 4.97 12.13
C LYS A 305 14.73 4.98 11.13
N THR A 306 14.43 6.13 10.52
CA THR A 306 13.39 6.23 9.48
C THR A 306 13.87 6.95 8.21
N ALA A 307 15.17 7.18 8.11
CA ALA A 307 15.83 7.94 7.04
C ALA A 307 15.69 7.33 5.63
N GLY A 308 14.84 6.33 5.45
CA GLY A 308 14.69 5.63 4.19
C GLY A 308 13.33 5.73 3.54
N LEU A 309 12.23 5.72 4.27
CA LEU A 309 10.89 5.57 3.70
C LEU A 309 10.14 6.90 3.67
N SER A 310 10.08 7.54 2.50
CA SER A 310 9.42 8.83 2.27
C SER A 310 8.11 8.65 1.53
N ILE A 311 7.00 9.11 2.14
CA ILE A 311 5.69 9.09 1.49
C ILE A 311 5.65 9.97 0.23
N ARG A 312 6.49 11.03 0.15
CA ARG A 312 6.59 11.88 -1.06
C ARG A 312 7.23 11.12 -2.22
N GLN A 313 8.31 10.37 -1.95
CA GLN A 313 8.94 9.52 -2.97
C GLN A 313 8.00 8.40 -3.40
N TYR A 314 7.30 7.78 -2.46
CA TYR A 314 6.28 6.79 -2.75
C TYR A 314 5.19 7.35 -3.66
N LEU A 315 4.68 8.56 -3.41
CA LEU A 315 3.70 9.22 -4.27
C LEU A 315 4.22 9.37 -5.72
N LEU A 316 5.47 9.78 -5.91
CA LEU A 316 6.06 9.91 -7.25
C LEU A 316 6.13 8.56 -7.98
N TRP A 317 6.51 7.48 -7.28
CA TRP A 317 6.51 6.15 -7.86
C TRP A 317 5.10 5.68 -8.23
N LYS A 318 4.09 6.00 -7.42
CA LYS A 318 2.68 5.67 -7.69
C LYS A 318 2.14 6.44 -8.90
N ILE A 319 2.49 7.71 -9.05
CA ILE A 319 2.13 8.50 -10.24
C ILE A 319 2.78 7.91 -11.49
N ALA A 320 4.07 7.60 -11.45
CA ALA A 320 4.78 6.97 -12.55
C ALA A 320 4.17 5.60 -12.92
N HIS A 321 3.83 4.80 -11.91
CA HIS A 321 3.16 3.51 -12.12
C HIS A 321 1.80 3.68 -12.80
N ALA A 322 0.96 4.57 -12.31
CA ALA A 322 -0.36 4.85 -12.89
C ALA A 322 -0.27 5.35 -14.34
N ALA A 323 0.68 6.25 -14.63
CA ALA A 323 0.88 6.79 -15.98
C ALA A 323 1.33 5.70 -16.97
N LEU A 324 2.29 4.85 -16.58
CA LEU A 324 2.73 3.73 -17.41
C LEU A 324 1.63 2.68 -17.61
N THR A 325 0.87 2.37 -16.55
CA THR A 325 -0.28 1.47 -16.63
C THR A 325 -1.33 2.00 -17.60
N ALA A 326 -1.67 3.29 -17.52
CA ALA A 326 -2.62 3.92 -18.45
C ALA A 326 -2.12 3.84 -19.91
N ALA A 327 -0.85 4.11 -20.14
CA ALA A 327 -0.25 4.05 -21.47
C ALA A 327 -0.25 2.63 -22.06
N ILE A 328 0.11 1.62 -21.26
CA ILE A 328 0.10 0.22 -21.69
C ILE A 328 -1.34 -0.25 -21.93
N MET A 329 -2.29 0.09 -21.04
CA MET A 329 -3.69 -0.28 -21.21
C MET A 329 -4.30 0.38 -22.45
N ALA A 330 -3.98 1.63 -22.72
CA ALA A 330 -4.39 2.33 -23.95
C ALA A 330 -3.86 1.63 -25.22
N GLY A 331 -2.59 1.20 -25.20
CA GLY A 331 -2.01 0.41 -26.27
C GLY A 331 -2.71 -0.93 -26.49
N LEU A 332 -2.96 -1.68 -25.41
CA LEU A 332 -3.65 -2.97 -25.48
C LEU A 332 -5.09 -2.86 -25.98
N THR A 333 -5.84 -1.86 -25.52
CA THR A 333 -7.21 -1.61 -25.96
C THR A 333 -7.27 -1.08 -27.39
N GLY A 334 -6.27 -0.35 -27.84
CA GLY A 334 -6.12 0.08 -29.23
C GLY A 334 -5.85 -1.09 -30.18
N VAL A 335 -4.91 -1.96 -29.86
CA VAL A 335 -4.58 -3.18 -30.63
C VAL A 335 -5.79 -4.12 -30.72
N LEU A 336 -6.52 -4.32 -29.62
CA LEU A 336 -7.72 -5.17 -29.62
C LEU A 336 -8.86 -4.61 -30.49
N ARG A 337 -8.96 -3.29 -30.67
CA ARG A 337 -9.91 -2.68 -31.60
C ARG A 337 -9.62 -3.03 -33.06
N PHE A 338 -8.36 -3.17 -33.46
CA PHE A 338 -7.97 -3.54 -34.83
C PHE A 338 -8.20 -5.03 -35.17
N HIS A 339 -8.41 -5.88 -34.15
CA HIS A 339 -8.65 -7.32 -34.34
C HIS A 339 -10.11 -7.75 -34.24
N ILE A 340 -11.03 -6.83 -33.88
CA ILE A 340 -12.48 -7.11 -33.73
C ILE A 340 -13.28 -6.57 -34.94
N PHE A 341 -12.65 -5.85 -35.84
CA PHE A 341 -13.17 -5.45 -37.14
C PHE A 341 -12.38 -6.13 -38.27
#